data_edbbc1ff66c445188b276b8b397a8cd6
#
_entry.id   edbbc1ff66c445188b276b8b397a8cd6
#
_cell.length_a   1.000
_cell.length_b   1.000
_cell.length_c   1.000
_cell.angle_alpha   90.00
_cell.angle_beta   90.00
_cell.angle_gamma   90.00
#
_symmetry.space_group_name_H-M   'P 1'
#
loop_
_entity.id
_entity.type
_entity.pdbx_description
1 polymer ?
#
loop_
_entity_poly.entity_id
_entity_poly.type
_entity_poly.pdbx_seq_one_letter_code
_entity_poly.pdbx_strand_id
1 'polypeptide(L)'
;MKDPELREPDLPRTAKVRGRALRTGWTTGTCAAAAAKAAATALRTGQAQHGVEIGLPSGRRVRFPVDSCVLSPGPPQRAEAVVVKDAGDDPDVTHGARLTATVSWREAPGIELDGGVGVGVVTKPGLGLELGGPAINPVPRAMITEAVGEAVDLVARGVLVV
;
A
#
# COMPACT_ATOMS: atom_id res chain seq x y z
N MET A 1 24.87 2.67 7.84
CA MET A 1 24.23 3.90 7.35
C MET A 1 22.90 3.53 6.72
N LYS A 2 21.81 4.06 7.22
CA LYS A 2 20.50 3.78 6.62
C LYS A 2 20.41 4.54 5.30
N ASP A 3 20.07 3.84 4.24
CA ASP A 3 19.87 4.40 2.93
C ASP A 3 18.76 5.47 3.00
N PRO A 4 19.03 6.73 2.63
CA PRO A 4 18.02 7.78 2.67
C PRO A 4 16.84 7.53 1.73
N GLU A 5 17.01 6.68 0.71
CA GLU A 5 15.95 6.31 -0.21
C GLU A 5 14.89 5.38 0.43
N LEU A 6 15.23 4.72 1.53
CA LEU A 6 14.31 3.86 2.29
C LEU A 6 13.54 4.61 3.38
N ARG A 7 13.79 5.90 3.54
CA ARG A 7 13.10 6.72 4.53
C ARG A 7 11.83 7.31 3.97
N GLU A 8 10.73 6.76 4.40
CA GLU A 8 9.41 7.33 4.14
C GLU A 8 9.28 8.69 4.83
N PRO A 9 8.89 9.74 4.14
CA PRO A 9 8.61 11.02 4.79
C PRO A 9 7.34 10.94 5.64
N ASP A 10 7.38 11.52 6.83
CA ASP A 10 6.22 11.58 7.73
C ASP A 10 5.08 12.42 7.18
N LEU A 11 5.43 13.44 6.45
CA LEU A 11 4.52 14.39 5.81
C LEU A 11 5.15 14.87 4.51
N PRO A 12 4.36 15.36 3.56
CA PRO A 12 4.92 16.13 2.45
C PRO A 12 5.79 17.25 3.00
N ARG A 13 7.06 17.23 2.64
CA ARG A 13 8.03 18.23 3.10
C ARG A 13 8.23 19.29 2.04
N THR A 14 8.65 20.46 2.47
CA THR A 14 9.15 21.49 1.56
C THR A 14 10.64 21.56 1.67
N ALA A 15 11.33 21.49 0.54
CA ALA A 15 12.75 21.77 0.42
C ALA A 15 12.94 23.04 -0.40
N LYS A 16 13.89 23.88 0.00
CA LYS A 16 14.26 25.08 -0.79
C LYS A 16 15.26 24.70 -1.86
N VAL A 17 14.88 24.86 -3.11
CA VAL A 17 15.78 24.70 -4.25
C VAL A 17 15.72 26.01 -5.06
N ARG A 18 16.86 26.68 -5.22
CA ARG A 18 16.97 27.95 -5.95
C ARG A 18 15.92 28.98 -5.50
N GLY A 19 15.69 29.12 -4.20
CA GLY A 19 14.73 30.06 -3.63
C GLY A 19 13.27 29.66 -3.72
N ARG A 20 12.95 28.48 -4.30
CA ARG A 20 11.60 27.93 -4.37
C ARG A 20 11.46 26.73 -3.43
N ALA A 21 10.36 26.70 -2.68
CA ALA A 21 10.03 25.53 -1.86
C ALA A 21 9.42 24.42 -2.74
N LEU A 22 9.97 23.19 -2.63
CA LEU A 22 9.45 22.01 -3.27
C LEU A 22 8.73 21.14 -2.24
N ARG A 23 7.59 20.57 -2.64
CA ARG A 23 6.82 19.63 -1.81
C ARG A 23 7.27 18.20 -2.10
N THR A 24 7.64 17.47 -1.04
CA THR A 24 7.95 16.04 -1.12
C THR A 24 6.66 15.23 -1.07
N GLY A 25 6.54 14.22 -1.90
CA GLY A 25 5.38 13.33 -1.97
C GLY A 25 5.56 12.03 -1.20
N TRP A 26 4.69 11.08 -1.51
CA TRP A 26 4.62 9.75 -0.90
C TRP A 26 5.23 8.69 -1.80
N THR A 27 5.70 7.60 -1.21
CA THR A 27 6.21 6.46 -1.95
C THR A 27 5.08 5.59 -2.50
N THR A 28 5.41 4.77 -3.48
CA THR A 28 4.50 3.74 -4.01
C THR A 28 4.06 2.77 -2.92
N GLY A 29 5.00 2.36 -2.04
CA GLY A 29 4.71 1.44 -0.93
C GLY A 29 3.69 1.99 0.07
N THR A 30 3.78 3.27 0.41
CA THR A 30 2.81 3.94 1.29
C THR A 30 1.42 3.98 0.67
N CYS A 31 1.33 4.34 -0.61
CA CYS A 31 0.05 4.38 -1.31
C CYS A 31 -0.56 2.98 -1.47
N ALA A 32 0.26 1.95 -1.73
CA ALA A 32 -0.19 0.57 -1.78
C ALA A 32 -0.72 0.09 -0.42
N ALA A 33 -0.03 0.40 0.68
CA ALA A 33 -0.49 0.08 2.02
C ALA A 33 -1.82 0.76 2.37
N ALA A 34 -1.99 2.02 1.97
CA ALA A 34 -3.23 2.76 2.15
C ALA A 34 -4.39 2.12 1.35
N ALA A 35 -4.16 1.77 0.09
CA ALA A 35 -5.15 1.08 -0.74
C ALA A 35 -5.53 -0.28 -0.15
N ALA A 36 -4.55 -1.08 0.28
CA ALA A 36 -4.80 -2.39 0.89
C ALA A 36 -5.61 -2.28 2.19
N LYS A 37 -5.30 -1.33 3.07
CA LYS A 37 -6.07 -1.10 4.29
C LYS A 37 -7.51 -0.65 3.99
N ALA A 38 -7.69 0.24 3.04
CA ALA A 38 -9.03 0.69 2.63
C ALA A 38 -9.87 -0.47 2.11
N ALA A 39 -9.31 -1.31 1.23
CA ALA A 39 -9.98 -2.50 0.72
C ALA A 39 -10.29 -3.51 1.84
N ALA A 40 -9.35 -3.78 2.75
CA ALA A 40 -9.54 -4.68 3.88
C ALA A 40 -10.64 -4.17 4.84
N THR A 41 -10.66 -2.87 5.12
CA THR A 41 -11.69 -2.24 5.93
C THR A 41 -13.07 -2.37 5.27
N ALA A 42 -13.15 -2.10 3.98
CA ALA A 42 -14.39 -2.24 3.20
C ALA A 42 -14.88 -3.70 3.22
N LEU A 43 -13.97 -4.65 3.02
CA LEU A 43 -14.30 -6.08 3.05
C LEU A 43 -14.88 -6.51 4.40
N ARG A 44 -14.30 -6.03 5.51
CA ARG A 44 -14.74 -6.34 6.87
C ARG A 44 -16.07 -5.66 7.22
N THR A 45 -16.24 -4.41 6.84
CA THR A 45 -17.40 -3.59 7.24
C THR A 45 -18.58 -3.68 6.28
N GLY A 46 -18.33 -4.10 5.04
CA GLY A 46 -19.33 -4.04 3.96
C GLY A 46 -19.59 -2.62 3.45
N GLN A 47 -18.72 -1.67 3.77
CA GLN A 47 -18.86 -0.25 3.42
C GLN A 47 -17.65 0.27 2.66
N ALA A 48 -17.88 0.95 1.55
CA ALA A 48 -16.83 1.62 0.81
C ALA A 48 -16.13 2.69 1.66
N GLN A 49 -14.82 2.80 1.51
CA GLN A 49 -14.00 3.76 2.24
C GLN A 49 -13.66 4.95 1.35
N HIS A 50 -13.73 6.16 1.89
CA HIS A 50 -13.39 7.41 1.19
C HIS A 50 -12.06 8.00 1.67
N GLY A 51 -11.54 7.50 2.76
CA GLY A 51 -10.26 7.87 3.33
C GLY A 51 -9.77 6.79 4.28
N VAL A 52 -8.47 6.71 4.46
CA VAL A 52 -7.83 5.71 5.31
C VAL A 52 -6.63 6.31 6.01
N GLU A 53 -6.41 5.91 7.25
CA GLU A 53 -5.23 6.27 8.02
C GLU A 53 -4.29 5.08 8.14
N ILE A 54 -3.01 5.30 7.89
CA ILE A 54 -1.97 4.28 8.05
C ILE A 54 -0.83 4.80 8.92
N GLY A 55 -0.10 3.88 9.55
CA GLY A 55 1.16 4.16 10.21
C GLY A 55 2.31 4.17 9.20
N LEU A 56 3.23 5.10 9.37
CA LEU A 56 4.49 5.16 8.62
C LEU A 56 5.62 4.49 9.42
N PRO A 57 6.73 4.09 8.78
CA PRO A 57 7.89 3.52 9.47
C PRO A 57 8.46 4.42 10.56
N SER A 58 8.23 5.73 10.49
CA SER A 58 8.58 6.70 11.53
C SER A 58 7.75 6.62 12.81
N GLY A 59 6.63 5.88 12.78
CA GLY A 59 5.64 5.82 13.85
C GLY A 59 4.51 6.85 13.74
N ARG A 60 4.61 7.78 12.79
CA ARG A 60 3.54 8.77 12.55
C ARG A 60 2.39 8.16 11.78
N ARG A 61 1.22 8.73 11.99
CA ARG A 61 0.00 8.33 11.28
C ARG A 61 -0.40 9.40 10.27
N VAL A 62 -0.80 8.95 9.09
CA VAL A 62 -1.18 9.84 7.99
C VAL A 62 -2.46 9.34 7.35
N ARG A 63 -3.34 10.29 7.01
CA ARG A 63 -4.60 10.00 6.31
C ARG A 63 -4.43 10.20 4.80
N PHE A 64 -4.87 9.20 4.05
CA PHE A 64 -4.90 9.23 2.58
C PHE A 64 -6.34 9.29 2.07
N PRO A 65 -6.62 10.10 1.05
CA PRO A 65 -7.88 10.00 0.33
C PRO A 65 -7.91 8.69 -0.49
N VAL A 66 -9.07 8.05 -0.53
CA VAL A 66 -9.34 6.88 -1.37
C VAL A 66 -10.09 7.33 -2.60
N ASP A 67 -9.52 7.12 -3.77
CA ASP A 67 -10.09 7.58 -5.04
C ASP A 67 -11.31 6.77 -5.44
N SER A 68 -11.23 5.45 -5.27
CA SER A 68 -12.38 4.55 -5.44
C SER A 68 -12.28 3.37 -4.48
N CYS A 69 -13.45 2.86 -4.07
CA CYS A 69 -13.55 1.67 -3.24
C CYS A 69 -14.82 0.91 -3.62
N VAL A 70 -14.65 -0.33 -4.09
CA VAL A 70 -15.73 -1.15 -4.63
C VAL A 70 -15.77 -2.50 -3.93
N LEU A 71 -16.97 -2.92 -3.54
CA LEU A 71 -17.24 -4.23 -2.97
C LEU A 71 -17.84 -5.15 -4.02
N SER A 72 -17.34 -6.37 -4.12
CA SER A 72 -17.85 -7.41 -4.98
C SER A 72 -18.36 -8.57 -4.12
N PRO A 73 -19.68 -8.87 -4.15
CA PRO A 73 -20.29 -9.81 -3.22
C PRO A 73 -20.10 -11.29 -3.59
N GLY A 74 -19.59 -11.59 -4.76
CA GLY A 74 -19.43 -12.96 -5.25
C GLY A 74 -18.49 -13.82 -4.40
N PRO A 75 -18.50 -15.18 -4.54
CA PRO A 75 -17.49 -16.03 -3.95
C PRO A 75 -16.21 -16.07 -4.79
N PRO A 76 -15.01 -15.71 -4.23
CA PRO A 76 -14.84 -15.16 -2.89
C PRO A 76 -15.29 -13.69 -2.82
N GLN A 77 -15.89 -13.30 -1.71
CA GLN A 77 -16.17 -11.90 -1.42
C GLN A 77 -14.85 -11.11 -1.41
N ARG A 78 -14.84 -9.97 -2.08
CA ARG A 78 -13.64 -9.12 -2.22
C ARG A 78 -14.00 -7.65 -2.23
N ALA A 79 -13.01 -6.82 -1.90
CA ALA A 79 -13.08 -5.38 -2.04
C ALA A 79 -11.84 -4.90 -2.79
N GLU A 80 -12.01 -3.85 -3.58
CA GLU A 80 -10.95 -3.18 -4.30
C GLU A 80 -10.93 -1.72 -3.93
N ALA A 81 -9.75 -1.16 -3.66
CA ALA A 81 -9.58 0.26 -3.40
C ALA A 81 -8.40 0.81 -4.20
N VAL A 82 -8.52 2.08 -4.57
CA VAL A 82 -7.53 2.81 -5.34
C VAL A 82 -7.09 4.05 -4.58
N VAL A 83 -5.78 4.23 -4.46
CA VAL A 83 -5.14 5.46 -3.97
C VAL A 83 -4.27 6.02 -5.08
N VAL A 84 -4.42 7.30 -5.37
CA VAL A 84 -3.61 8.00 -6.37
C VAL A 84 -2.35 8.54 -5.70
N LYS A 85 -1.19 8.19 -6.26
CA LYS A 85 0.10 8.62 -5.73
C LYS A 85 0.34 10.10 -6.03
N ASP A 86 0.61 10.85 -4.98
CA ASP A 86 1.14 12.21 -5.05
C ASP A 86 2.65 12.16 -4.75
N ALA A 87 3.48 12.33 -5.76
CA ALA A 87 4.93 12.38 -5.62
C ALA A 87 5.46 13.76 -5.20
N GLY A 88 4.58 14.71 -4.92
CA GLY A 88 4.96 16.08 -4.61
C GLY A 88 5.48 16.81 -5.84
N ASP A 89 6.50 17.64 -5.64
CA ASP A 89 7.12 18.44 -6.72
C ASP A 89 8.34 17.74 -7.34
N ASP A 90 8.68 16.53 -6.89
CA ASP A 90 9.76 15.74 -7.48
C ASP A 90 9.33 15.19 -8.85
N PRO A 91 10.24 15.18 -9.85
CA PRO A 91 9.96 14.62 -11.15
C PRO A 91 9.96 13.08 -11.10
N ASP A 92 8.95 12.49 -10.50
CA ASP A 92 8.78 11.05 -10.38
C ASP A 92 7.83 10.56 -11.46
N VAL A 93 8.26 9.57 -12.25
CA VAL A 93 7.45 8.95 -13.31
C VAL A 93 6.18 8.27 -12.77
N THR A 94 6.14 7.96 -11.48
CA THR A 94 4.96 7.36 -10.82
C THR A 94 4.01 8.38 -10.20
N HIS A 95 4.27 9.70 -10.37
CA HIS A 95 3.31 10.73 -9.98
C HIS A 95 1.97 10.55 -10.71
N GLY A 96 0.87 10.56 -9.97
CA GLY A 96 -0.46 10.29 -10.51
C GLY A 96 -0.76 8.81 -10.76
N ALA A 97 0.18 7.89 -10.46
CA ALA A 97 -0.06 6.46 -10.58
C ALA A 97 -1.21 6.01 -9.66
N ARG A 98 -2.04 5.13 -10.17
CA ARG A 98 -3.15 4.54 -9.44
C ARG A 98 -2.70 3.24 -8.78
N LEU A 99 -2.57 3.26 -7.46
CA LEU A 99 -2.25 2.08 -6.67
C LEU A 99 -3.54 1.38 -6.32
N THR A 100 -3.77 0.24 -6.93
CA THR A 100 -4.96 -0.58 -6.72
C THR A 100 -4.61 -1.76 -5.82
N ALA A 101 -5.42 -2.01 -4.82
CA ALA A 101 -5.35 -3.20 -3.99
C ALA A 101 -6.69 -3.92 -3.97
N THR A 102 -6.67 -5.21 -4.25
CA THR A 102 -7.83 -6.09 -4.12
C THR A 102 -7.61 -7.02 -2.93
N VAL A 103 -8.54 -7.04 -2.00
CA VAL A 103 -8.48 -7.88 -0.80
C VAL A 103 -9.66 -8.84 -0.80
N SER A 104 -9.38 -10.12 -0.61
CA SER A 104 -10.39 -11.18 -0.51
C SER A 104 -10.13 -12.06 0.71
N TRP A 105 -11.20 -12.69 1.23
CA TRP A 105 -11.07 -13.61 2.36
C TRP A 105 -10.37 -14.91 1.97
N ARG A 106 -9.60 -15.45 2.93
CA ARG A 106 -9.02 -16.78 2.90
C ARG A 106 -9.49 -17.59 4.11
N GLU A 107 -9.54 -18.91 3.98
CA GLU A 107 -9.79 -19.77 5.13
C GLU A 107 -8.57 -19.86 6.06
N ALA A 108 -7.36 -19.94 5.49
CA ALA A 108 -6.13 -19.97 6.28
C ALA A 108 -5.88 -18.62 6.94
N PRO A 109 -5.47 -18.57 8.23
CA PRO A 109 -5.08 -17.34 8.90
C PRO A 109 -3.90 -16.65 8.22
N GLY A 110 -3.71 -15.37 8.54
CA GLY A 110 -2.58 -14.58 8.06
C GLY A 110 -2.87 -13.83 6.79
N ILE A 111 -1.84 -13.22 6.25
CA ILE A 111 -1.88 -12.46 5.01
C ILE A 111 -1.06 -13.15 3.94
N GLU A 112 -1.61 -13.24 2.75
CA GLU A 112 -0.87 -13.59 1.54
C GLU A 112 -0.85 -12.36 0.63
N LEU A 113 0.36 -12.01 0.16
CA LEU A 113 0.56 -10.92 -0.80
C LEU A 113 0.91 -11.52 -2.14
N ASP A 114 0.21 -11.10 -3.16
CA ASP A 114 0.50 -11.44 -4.55
C ASP A 114 0.60 -10.18 -5.40
N GLY A 115 1.16 -10.31 -6.59
CA GLY A 115 1.33 -9.22 -7.53
C GLY A 115 0.19 -9.15 -8.53
N GLY A 116 -0.47 -8.00 -8.60
CA GLY A 116 -1.42 -7.69 -9.64
C GLY A 116 -0.76 -7.12 -10.91
N VAL A 117 -1.58 -6.56 -11.78
CA VAL A 117 -1.12 -5.91 -13.01
C VAL A 117 -0.13 -4.78 -12.67
N GLY A 118 1.03 -4.79 -13.32
CA GLY A 118 2.08 -3.79 -13.11
C GLY A 118 3.08 -4.13 -12.00
N VAL A 119 2.83 -5.16 -11.20
CA VAL A 119 3.80 -5.67 -10.22
C VAL A 119 4.69 -6.71 -10.90
N GLY A 120 6.00 -6.50 -10.83
CA GLY A 120 6.98 -7.43 -11.39
C GLY A 120 7.00 -8.77 -10.65
N VAL A 121 7.56 -9.77 -11.31
CA VAL A 121 7.82 -11.09 -10.72
C VAL A 121 9.33 -11.27 -10.55
N VAL A 122 9.74 -11.83 -9.43
CA VAL A 122 11.17 -12.11 -9.14
C VAL A 122 11.65 -13.25 -10.03
N THR A 123 12.56 -12.93 -10.96
CA THR A 123 13.09 -13.91 -11.94
C THR A 123 14.52 -14.35 -11.66
N LYS A 124 15.25 -13.67 -10.76
CA LYS A 124 16.64 -13.94 -10.45
C LYS A 124 16.86 -13.99 -8.94
N PRO A 125 17.72 -14.89 -8.44
CA PRO A 125 18.11 -14.90 -7.04
C PRO A 125 18.98 -13.69 -6.69
N GLY A 126 19.09 -13.35 -5.38
CA GLY A 126 20.01 -12.34 -4.87
C GLY A 126 19.35 -11.04 -4.40
N LEU A 127 18.04 -10.88 -4.57
CA LEU A 127 17.28 -9.72 -4.09
C LEU A 127 16.67 -9.92 -2.69
N GLY A 128 16.92 -11.08 -2.06
CA GLY A 128 16.26 -11.41 -0.78
C GLY A 128 14.76 -11.64 -0.90
N LEU A 129 14.24 -11.81 -2.11
CA LEU A 129 12.86 -12.09 -2.41
C LEU A 129 12.71 -13.50 -3.00
N GLU A 130 11.56 -14.12 -2.79
CA GLU A 130 11.27 -15.46 -3.30
C GLU A 130 11.14 -15.45 -4.83
N LEU A 131 11.84 -16.40 -5.48
CA LEU A 131 11.73 -16.60 -6.93
C LEU A 131 10.30 -16.97 -7.32
N GLY A 132 9.79 -16.34 -8.38
CA GLY A 132 8.42 -16.52 -8.84
C GLY A 132 7.38 -15.74 -8.04
N GLY A 133 7.76 -15.14 -6.93
CA GLY A 133 6.91 -14.28 -6.12
C GLY A 133 6.83 -12.85 -6.63
N PRO A 134 5.93 -12.05 -6.06
CA PRO A 134 5.79 -10.63 -6.42
C PRO A 134 7.06 -9.86 -6.02
N ALA A 135 7.51 -8.97 -6.92
CA ALA A 135 8.66 -8.10 -6.67
C ALA A 135 8.27 -6.92 -5.77
N ILE A 136 7.88 -7.23 -4.54
CA ILE A 136 7.55 -6.26 -3.49
C ILE A 136 8.67 -6.30 -2.45
N ASN A 137 9.36 -5.18 -2.29
CA ASN A 137 10.47 -5.05 -1.35
C ASN A 137 10.00 -5.22 0.12
N PRO A 138 10.93 -5.56 1.04
CA PRO A 138 10.58 -5.83 2.44
C PRO A 138 9.83 -4.69 3.15
N VAL A 139 10.21 -3.43 2.92
CA VAL A 139 9.56 -2.27 3.57
C VAL A 139 8.10 -2.10 3.11
N PRO A 140 7.79 -2.00 1.81
CA PRO A 140 6.40 -1.99 1.36
C PRO A 140 5.60 -3.20 1.82
N ARG A 141 6.19 -4.39 1.81
CA ARG A 141 5.55 -5.62 2.28
C ARG A 141 5.16 -5.53 3.75
N ALA A 142 6.05 -5.04 4.60
CA ALA A 142 5.78 -4.84 6.03
C ALA A 142 4.69 -3.79 6.26
N MET A 143 4.73 -2.69 5.51
CA MET A 143 3.71 -1.63 5.59
C MET A 143 2.32 -2.13 5.21
N ILE A 144 2.21 -2.89 4.13
CA ILE A 144 0.93 -3.49 3.70
C ILE A 144 0.42 -4.45 4.77
N THR A 145 1.28 -5.33 5.28
CA THR A 145 0.93 -6.32 6.31
C THR A 145 0.43 -5.64 7.59
N GLU A 146 1.12 -4.62 8.05
CA GLU A 146 0.74 -3.86 9.24
C GLU A 146 -0.59 -3.12 9.03
N ALA A 147 -0.72 -2.41 7.91
CA ALA A 147 -1.92 -1.66 7.59
C ALA A 147 -3.17 -2.56 7.49
N VAL A 148 -3.06 -3.71 6.84
CA VAL A 148 -4.15 -4.69 6.73
C VAL A 148 -4.45 -5.33 8.09
N GLY A 149 -3.43 -5.63 8.89
CA GLY A 149 -3.58 -6.17 10.25
C GLY A 149 -4.31 -5.23 11.21
N GLU A 150 -4.25 -3.92 10.98
CA GLU A 150 -5.06 -2.95 11.71
C GLU A 150 -6.54 -2.97 11.31
N ALA A 151 -6.85 -3.40 10.10
CA ALA A 151 -8.21 -3.44 9.57
C ALA A 151 -8.93 -4.75 9.84
N VAL A 152 -8.21 -5.88 9.89
CA VAL A 152 -8.73 -7.24 9.99
C VAL A 152 -7.96 -8.04 11.02
N ASP A 153 -8.67 -8.83 11.84
CA ASP A 153 -8.04 -9.82 12.71
C ASP A 153 -7.54 -11.02 11.87
N LEU A 154 -6.26 -10.98 11.53
CA LEU A 154 -5.61 -11.99 10.69
C LEU A 154 -5.41 -13.35 11.40
N VAL A 155 -5.60 -13.41 12.71
CA VAL A 155 -5.56 -14.67 13.47
C VAL A 155 -6.89 -15.41 13.31
N ALA A 156 -8.00 -14.66 13.34
CA ALA A 156 -9.33 -15.23 13.20
C ALA A 156 -9.63 -15.66 11.75
N ARG A 157 -9.20 -14.86 10.79
CA ARG A 157 -9.40 -15.13 9.35
C ARG A 157 -8.35 -14.44 8.51
N GLY A 158 -7.83 -15.15 7.52
CA GLY A 158 -6.81 -14.59 6.63
C GLY A 158 -7.38 -13.85 5.43
N VAL A 159 -6.50 -13.12 4.76
CA VAL A 159 -6.81 -12.43 3.51
C VAL A 159 -5.71 -12.63 2.47
N LEU A 160 -6.11 -12.58 1.21
CA LEU A 160 -5.24 -12.42 0.05
C LEU A 160 -5.30 -10.96 -0.38
N VAL A 161 -4.14 -10.33 -0.55
CA VAL A 161 -3.97 -8.98 -1.07
C VAL A 161 -3.23 -9.07 -2.41
N VAL A 162 -3.81 -8.49 -3.44
CA VAL A 162 -3.26 -8.45 -4.80
C VAL A 162 -3.09 -7.01 -5.24
#